data_4ed00e54a2b102da89127e9522be3248
#
_entry.id   4ed00e54a2b102da89127e9522be3248
#
_cell.length_a   1.000
_cell.length_b   1.000
_cell.length_c   1.000
_cell.angle_alpha   90.00
_cell.angle_beta   90.00
_cell.angle_gamma   90.00
#
_symmetry.space_group_name_H-M   'P 1'
#
loop_
_entity.id
_entity.type
_entity.pdbx_description
1 polymer ?
#
loop_
_entity_poly.entity_id
_entity_poly.type
_entity_poly.pdbx_seq_one_letter_code
_entity_poly.pdbx_strand_id
1 'polypeptide(L)'
;VDYFYYDAANSKSDVLGFFFFFFKAGANYEFNKHHNAFINLGYISRAPNLDYGAFMQASTSNVVNREAKNEQVASAEIGYGFHNEYVNVAVNGYFTEWMDKTMTKRGTVSDGVNPDSEKEFFMNMTGVNARHMGLEFEVKARPTKWMEISAMLSLGDWKWDSDSVVGYIYDEFGKALTATGQVTTP
;
A
#
# COMPACT_ATOMS: atom_id res chain seq x y z
N VAL A 1 -14.28 -12.60 -2.60
CA VAL A 1 -13.31 -13.20 -3.54
C VAL A 1 -12.70 -14.41 -2.87
N ASP A 2 -12.72 -15.54 -3.57
CA ASP A 2 -12.16 -16.79 -3.10
C ASP A 2 -10.86 -17.07 -3.87
N TYR A 3 -9.78 -17.24 -3.13
CA TYR A 3 -8.46 -17.55 -3.67
C TYR A 3 -8.11 -19.00 -3.43
N PHE A 4 -7.63 -19.69 -4.45
CA PHE A 4 -6.97 -20.99 -4.37
C PHE A 4 -5.84 -21.07 -5.39
N TYR A 5 -4.91 -21.98 -5.17
CA TYR A 5 -3.73 -22.14 -6.00
C TYR A 5 -3.43 -23.61 -6.24
N TYR A 6 -2.86 -23.94 -7.40
CA TYR A 6 -2.34 -25.26 -7.71
C TYR A 6 -0.82 -25.20 -7.75
N ASP A 7 -0.16 -26.08 -7.04
CA ASP A 7 1.29 -26.22 -7.10
C ASP A 7 1.76 -26.92 -8.38
N ALA A 8 3.09 -27.04 -8.53
CA ALA A 8 3.70 -27.69 -9.69
C ALA A 8 3.31 -29.20 -9.82
N ALA A 9 2.88 -29.84 -8.76
CA ALA A 9 2.36 -31.20 -8.74
C ALA A 9 0.85 -31.29 -9.00
N ASN A 10 0.22 -30.17 -9.36
CA ASN A 10 -1.21 -30.03 -9.60
C ASN A 10 -2.08 -30.36 -8.35
N SER A 11 -1.51 -30.13 -7.16
CA SER A 11 -2.22 -30.21 -5.89
C SER A 11 -2.87 -28.87 -5.55
N LYS A 12 -4.15 -28.89 -5.22
CA LYS A 12 -4.94 -27.70 -4.90
C LYS A 12 -4.71 -27.28 -3.44
N SER A 13 -4.52 -25.97 -3.20
CA SER A 13 -4.51 -25.40 -1.86
C SER A 13 -5.87 -25.43 -1.17
N ASP A 14 -5.90 -25.11 0.12
CA ASP A 14 -7.10 -24.62 0.78
C ASP A 14 -7.63 -23.37 0.08
N VAL A 15 -8.94 -23.11 0.26
CA VAL A 15 -9.60 -21.91 -0.26
C VAL A 15 -9.57 -20.82 0.81
N LEU A 16 -9.09 -19.64 0.44
CA LEU A 16 -9.14 -18.44 1.26
C LEU A 16 -10.22 -17.51 0.73
N GLY A 17 -11.21 -17.18 1.56
CA GLY A 17 -12.29 -16.24 1.23
C GLY A 17 -12.02 -14.86 1.79
N PHE A 18 -12.12 -13.84 0.94
CA PHE A 18 -11.99 -12.44 1.33
C PHE A 18 -13.22 -11.65 0.90
N PHE A 19 -13.76 -10.85 1.82
CA PHE A 19 -14.81 -9.89 1.52
C PHE A 19 -14.17 -8.51 1.38
N PHE A 20 -14.44 -7.80 0.29
CA PHE A 20 -13.95 -6.44 0.10
C PHE A 20 -15.11 -5.45 -0.03
N PHE A 21 -14.88 -4.24 0.42
CA PHE A 21 -15.80 -3.14 0.21
C PHE A 21 -15.04 -1.81 0.13
N PHE A 22 -15.68 -0.82 -0.43
CA PHE A 22 -15.17 0.54 -0.43
C PHE A 22 -16.29 1.53 -0.14
N PHE A 23 -15.91 2.63 0.47
CA PHE A 23 -16.74 3.78 0.71
C PHE A 23 -16.01 5.04 0.26
N LYS A 24 -16.72 5.93 -0.45
CA LYS A 24 -16.21 7.25 -0.79
C LYS A 24 -17.32 8.27 -0.60
N ALA A 25 -17.00 9.38 0.03
CA ALA A 25 -17.89 10.53 0.18
C ALA A 25 -17.09 11.80 -0.01
N GLY A 26 -17.74 12.82 -0.58
CA GLY A 26 -17.14 14.12 -0.75
C GLY A 26 -18.20 15.20 -0.79
N ALA A 27 -17.79 16.39 -0.42
CA ALA A 27 -18.60 17.59 -0.51
C ALA A 27 -17.73 18.74 -1.02
N ASN A 28 -18.31 19.57 -1.88
CA ASN A 28 -17.71 20.81 -2.33
C ASN A 28 -18.68 21.94 -2.01
N TYR A 29 -18.17 23.04 -1.49
CA TYR A 29 -18.92 24.23 -1.17
C TYR A 29 -18.33 25.44 -1.89
N GLU A 30 -19.14 26.08 -2.70
CA GLU A 30 -18.79 27.31 -3.40
C GLU A 30 -19.24 28.53 -2.58
N PHE A 31 -18.29 29.26 -1.97
CA PHE A 31 -18.57 30.49 -1.24
C PHE A 31 -19.07 31.59 -2.18
N ASN A 32 -18.53 31.61 -3.38
CA ASN A 32 -18.91 32.46 -4.49
C ASN A 32 -18.25 31.95 -5.78
N LYS A 33 -18.43 32.68 -6.89
CA LYS A 33 -17.89 32.25 -8.20
C LYS A 33 -16.36 32.17 -8.31
N HIS A 34 -15.62 32.53 -7.27
CA HIS A 34 -14.15 32.51 -7.25
C HIS A 34 -13.56 31.60 -6.18
N HIS A 35 -14.33 31.25 -5.18
CA HIS A 35 -13.83 30.56 -3.99
C HIS A 35 -14.63 29.30 -3.69
N ASN A 36 -13.97 28.21 -3.52
CA ASN A 36 -14.57 26.95 -3.08
C ASN A 36 -13.70 26.24 -2.04
N ALA A 37 -14.32 25.38 -1.27
CA ALA A 37 -13.63 24.41 -0.44
C ALA A 37 -14.27 23.05 -0.61
N PHE A 38 -13.47 22.00 -0.43
CA PHE A 38 -13.96 20.64 -0.52
C PHE A 38 -13.40 19.76 0.59
N ILE A 39 -14.10 18.67 0.85
CA ILE A 39 -13.66 17.57 1.68
C ILE A 39 -13.94 16.26 0.96
N ASN A 40 -12.99 15.35 0.96
CA ASN A 40 -13.13 14.00 0.47
C ASN A 40 -12.76 12.99 1.57
N LEU A 41 -13.54 11.93 1.69
CA LEU A 41 -13.28 10.81 2.59
C LEU A 41 -13.32 9.52 1.79
N GLY A 42 -12.40 8.62 2.10
CA GLY A 42 -12.34 7.32 1.46
C GLY A 42 -11.96 6.23 2.44
N TYR A 43 -12.59 5.08 2.29
CA TYR A 43 -12.18 3.85 2.96
C TYR A 43 -12.30 2.68 1.99
N ILE A 44 -11.24 1.89 1.92
CA ILE A 44 -11.16 0.70 1.06
C ILE A 44 -10.69 -0.46 1.92
N SER A 45 -11.43 -1.57 1.88
CA SER A 45 -10.97 -2.87 2.35
C SER A 45 -10.87 -3.79 1.15
N ARG A 46 -9.69 -4.32 0.87
CA ARG A 46 -9.43 -5.17 -0.29
C ARG A 46 -8.72 -6.45 0.11
N ALA A 47 -8.92 -7.51 -0.67
CA ALA A 47 -8.17 -8.74 -0.52
C ALA A 47 -6.66 -8.47 -0.71
N PRO A 48 -5.79 -9.20 0.01
CA PRO A 48 -4.35 -9.12 -0.18
C PRO A 48 -3.96 -9.60 -1.59
N ASN A 49 -2.71 -9.31 -1.99
CA ASN A 49 -2.19 -9.85 -3.23
C ASN A 49 -2.18 -11.39 -3.19
N LEU A 50 -2.57 -12.03 -4.30
CA LEU A 50 -2.63 -13.48 -4.41
C LEU A 50 -1.26 -14.11 -4.12
N ASP A 51 -0.23 -13.70 -4.86
CA ASP A 51 1.06 -14.39 -4.92
C ASP A 51 1.93 -14.22 -3.67
N TYR A 52 1.75 -13.13 -2.94
CA TYR A 52 2.65 -12.76 -1.84
C TYR A 52 1.90 -12.32 -0.58
N GLY A 53 0.57 -12.40 -0.61
CA GLY A 53 -0.29 -12.04 0.49
C GLY A 53 -1.12 -13.20 0.96
N ALA A 54 -1.96 -13.73 0.09
CA ALA A 54 -2.81 -14.86 0.39
C ALA A 54 -2.05 -16.19 0.45
N PHE A 55 -0.98 -16.32 -0.33
CA PHE A 55 -0.10 -17.52 -0.36
C PHE A 55 1.34 -17.13 0.02
N MET A 56 2.04 -18.08 0.64
CA MET A 56 3.40 -17.86 1.12
C MET A 56 4.40 -17.70 -0.02
N GLN A 57 4.30 -18.54 -1.05
CA GLN A 57 5.18 -18.52 -2.21
C GLN A 57 4.45 -19.12 -3.42
N ALA A 58 4.10 -18.31 -4.37
CA ALA A 58 3.22 -18.73 -5.45
C ALA A 58 3.86 -19.63 -6.50
N SER A 59 5.16 -19.54 -6.75
CA SER A 59 5.77 -20.24 -7.88
C SER A 59 5.99 -21.73 -7.66
N THR A 60 6.16 -22.18 -6.41
CA THR A 60 6.56 -23.56 -6.09
C THR A 60 5.73 -24.21 -4.99
N SER A 61 4.90 -23.44 -4.29
CA SER A 61 4.18 -23.88 -3.12
C SER A 61 2.73 -23.38 -3.11
N ASN A 62 1.81 -24.25 -2.74
CA ASN A 62 0.39 -23.93 -2.52
C ASN A 62 0.06 -23.65 -1.04
N VAL A 63 1.06 -23.31 -0.23
CA VAL A 63 0.88 -23.05 1.20
C VAL A 63 0.17 -21.73 1.40
N VAL A 64 -0.99 -21.77 2.07
CA VAL A 64 -1.77 -20.58 2.41
C VAL A 64 -1.11 -19.79 3.53
N ASN A 65 -1.16 -18.48 3.42
CA ASN A 65 -0.84 -17.57 4.51
C ASN A 65 -2.07 -17.44 5.41
N ARG A 66 -2.08 -18.12 6.55
CA ARG A 66 -3.21 -18.09 7.49
C ARG A 66 -3.36 -16.77 8.23
N GLU A 67 -2.31 -15.94 8.21
CA GLU A 67 -2.30 -14.59 8.78
C GLU A 67 -2.75 -13.53 7.76
N ALA A 68 -3.06 -13.94 6.53
CA ALA A 68 -3.51 -13.02 5.48
C ALA A 68 -4.80 -12.33 5.89
N LYS A 69 -4.78 -11.01 5.81
CA LYS A 69 -5.91 -10.14 6.12
C LYS A 69 -6.19 -9.23 4.94
N ASN A 70 -7.39 -8.67 4.92
CA ASN A 70 -7.67 -7.58 4.01
C ASN A 70 -6.74 -6.39 4.28
N GLU A 71 -6.15 -5.88 3.23
CA GLU A 71 -5.49 -4.59 3.28
C GLU A 71 -6.54 -3.49 3.36
N GLN A 72 -6.31 -2.48 4.20
CA GLN A 72 -7.25 -1.39 4.40
C GLN A 72 -6.56 -0.07 4.12
N VAL A 73 -7.31 0.87 3.54
CA VAL A 73 -6.85 2.24 3.30
C VAL A 73 -7.94 3.19 3.74
N ALA A 74 -7.61 4.03 4.72
CA ALA A 74 -8.43 5.15 5.13
C ALA A 74 -7.79 6.45 4.63
N SER A 75 -8.58 7.34 4.03
CA SER A 75 -8.10 8.62 3.53
C SER A 75 -9.06 9.75 3.82
N ALA A 76 -8.49 10.91 4.12
CA ALA A 76 -9.19 12.17 4.22
C ALA A 76 -8.41 13.26 3.49
N GLU A 77 -9.12 14.11 2.77
CA GLU A 77 -8.56 15.25 2.06
C GLU A 77 -9.46 16.46 2.30
N ILE A 78 -8.85 17.62 2.53
CA ILE A 78 -9.54 18.90 2.58
C ILE A 78 -8.80 19.87 1.69
N GLY A 79 -9.53 20.65 0.90
CA GLY A 79 -8.91 21.57 -0.01
C GLY A 79 -9.68 22.89 -0.13
N TYR A 80 -8.95 23.89 -0.58
CA TYR A 80 -9.46 25.20 -0.89
C TYR A 80 -8.97 25.64 -2.26
N GLY A 81 -9.89 26.16 -3.07
CA GLY A 81 -9.63 26.69 -4.40
C GLY A 81 -10.00 28.16 -4.53
N PHE A 82 -9.14 28.87 -5.22
CA PHE A 82 -9.41 30.22 -5.71
C PHE A 82 -9.17 30.27 -7.21
N HIS A 83 -10.10 30.83 -7.96
CA HIS A 83 -9.92 31.03 -9.39
C HIS A 83 -10.53 32.35 -9.89
N ASN A 84 -9.85 32.97 -10.83
CA ASN A 84 -10.34 34.07 -11.61
C ASN A 84 -9.81 33.96 -13.05
N GLU A 85 -9.98 35.02 -13.87
CA GLU A 85 -9.54 35.03 -15.27
C GLU A 85 -8.03 34.84 -15.44
N TYR A 86 -7.22 35.22 -14.45
CA TYR A 86 -5.76 35.27 -14.52
C TYR A 86 -5.07 34.23 -13.69
N VAL A 87 -5.68 33.77 -12.60
CA VAL A 87 -5.03 32.91 -11.61
C VAL A 87 -5.98 31.81 -11.12
N ASN A 88 -5.44 30.60 -11.01
CA ASN A 88 -6.06 29.50 -10.33
C ASN A 88 -5.09 29.03 -9.24
N VAL A 89 -5.56 28.95 -8.00
CA VAL A 89 -4.77 28.48 -6.84
C VAL A 89 -5.54 27.36 -6.17
N ALA A 90 -4.88 26.28 -5.86
CA ALA A 90 -5.40 25.21 -5.03
C ALA A 90 -4.44 24.91 -3.87
N VAL A 91 -5.01 24.67 -2.70
CA VAL A 91 -4.29 24.24 -1.50
C VAL A 91 -5.02 23.03 -0.95
N ASN A 92 -4.33 21.89 -0.82
CA ASN A 92 -4.89 20.65 -0.34
C ASN A 92 -4.10 20.13 0.85
N GLY A 93 -4.81 19.67 1.87
CA GLY A 93 -4.24 18.86 2.94
C GLY A 93 -4.77 17.46 2.85
N TYR A 94 -3.91 16.45 2.95
CA TYR A 94 -4.31 15.05 2.89
C TYR A 94 -3.74 14.24 4.05
N PHE A 95 -4.49 13.19 4.40
CA PHE A 95 -4.10 12.15 5.34
C PHE A 95 -4.53 10.81 4.77
N THR A 96 -3.61 9.85 4.72
CA THR A 96 -3.90 8.48 4.27
C THR A 96 -3.19 7.50 5.19
N GLU A 97 -3.94 6.52 5.68
CA GLU A 97 -3.43 5.43 6.49
C GLU A 97 -3.66 4.10 5.76
N TRP A 98 -2.58 3.36 5.59
CA TRP A 98 -2.56 2.00 5.09
C TRP A 98 -2.41 1.05 6.27
N MET A 99 -3.28 0.06 6.35
CA MET A 99 -3.33 -0.90 7.44
C MET A 99 -3.31 -2.32 6.89
N ASP A 100 -2.68 -3.22 7.63
CA ASP A 100 -2.61 -4.64 7.32
C ASP A 100 -2.04 -4.96 5.92
N LYS A 101 -1.14 -4.09 5.40
CA LYS A 101 -0.50 -4.30 4.10
C LYS A 101 0.40 -5.52 4.16
N THR A 102 0.35 -6.34 3.12
CA THR A 102 1.26 -7.46 2.94
C THR A 102 2.40 -7.05 2.03
N MET A 103 3.63 -7.37 2.45
CA MET A 103 4.85 -7.09 1.70
C MET A 103 5.72 -8.35 1.61
N THR A 104 6.42 -8.49 0.50
CA THR A 104 7.39 -9.58 0.28
C THR A 104 8.77 -9.02 0.03
N LYS A 105 9.76 -9.62 0.65
CA LYS A 105 11.18 -9.37 0.40
C LYS A 105 11.85 -10.65 -0.04
N ARG A 106 12.70 -10.55 -1.06
CA ARG A 106 13.59 -11.62 -1.50
C ARG A 106 15.02 -11.22 -1.22
N GLY A 107 15.87 -12.20 -1.00
CA GLY A 107 17.30 -11.99 -0.80
C GLY A 107 18.04 -13.32 -0.77
N THR A 108 19.32 -13.26 -0.50
CA THR A 108 20.18 -14.42 -0.34
C THR A 108 20.75 -14.46 1.07
N VAL A 109 20.92 -15.65 1.59
CA VAL A 109 21.60 -15.92 2.87
C VAL A 109 22.68 -16.96 2.64
N SER A 110 23.78 -16.88 3.40
CA SER A 110 24.81 -17.91 3.39
C SER A 110 24.21 -19.28 3.77
N ASP A 111 24.60 -20.31 3.05
CA ASP A 111 24.15 -21.69 3.33
C ASP A 111 24.57 -22.18 4.73
N GLY A 112 25.56 -21.53 5.37
CA GLY A 112 26.09 -21.92 6.68
C GLY A 112 26.98 -23.16 6.64
N VAL A 113 27.00 -23.88 5.53
CA VAL A 113 27.81 -25.07 5.29
C VAL A 113 28.95 -24.77 4.32
N ASN A 114 28.67 -24.00 3.27
CA ASN A 114 29.64 -23.53 2.29
C ASN A 114 29.62 -22.00 2.27
N PRO A 115 30.74 -21.33 2.60
CA PRO A 115 30.79 -19.85 2.60
C PRO A 115 30.49 -19.21 1.22
N ASP A 116 30.74 -19.95 0.14
CA ASP A 116 30.52 -19.50 -1.24
C ASP A 116 29.16 -19.91 -1.81
N SER A 117 28.31 -20.57 -1.00
CA SER A 117 26.97 -21.01 -1.39
C SER A 117 25.92 -20.11 -0.74
N GLU A 118 25.17 -19.43 -1.58
CA GLU A 118 24.02 -18.61 -1.18
C GLU A 118 22.72 -19.36 -1.46
N LYS A 119 21.79 -19.28 -0.52
CA LYS A 119 20.41 -19.75 -0.71
C LYS A 119 19.46 -18.56 -0.83
N GLU A 120 18.57 -18.62 -1.78
CA GLU A 120 17.49 -17.64 -1.84
C GLU A 120 16.54 -17.80 -0.67
N PHE A 121 16.11 -16.70 -0.13
CA PHE A 121 15.02 -16.65 0.83
C PHE A 121 13.90 -15.75 0.36
N PHE A 122 12.72 -16.09 0.80
CA PHE A 122 11.50 -15.32 0.63
C PHE A 122 10.94 -14.98 2.01
N MET A 123 10.59 -13.73 2.21
CA MET A 123 9.98 -13.27 3.45
C MET A 123 8.67 -12.55 3.15
N ASN A 124 7.57 -13.11 3.64
CA ASN A 124 6.27 -12.46 3.61
C ASN A 124 6.00 -11.79 4.95
N MET A 125 5.73 -10.51 4.92
CA MET A 125 5.39 -9.69 6.08
C MET A 125 3.93 -9.28 5.98
N THR A 126 3.15 -9.51 7.05
CA THR A 126 1.73 -9.15 7.14
C THR A 126 1.53 -8.15 8.26
N GLY A 127 0.60 -7.23 8.11
CA GLY A 127 0.30 -6.23 9.14
C GLY A 127 1.23 -5.01 9.07
N VAL A 128 1.78 -4.70 7.89
CA VAL A 128 2.57 -3.49 7.68
C VAL A 128 1.64 -2.29 7.55
N ASN A 129 1.84 -1.30 8.39
CA ASN A 129 1.09 -0.04 8.35
C ASN A 129 1.97 1.09 7.83
N ALA A 130 1.35 2.03 7.12
CA ALA A 130 2.02 3.22 6.64
C ALA A 130 1.09 4.43 6.74
N ARG A 131 1.66 5.56 7.08
CA ARG A 131 0.95 6.83 7.17
C ARG A 131 1.55 7.84 6.21
N HIS A 132 0.68 8.47 5.43
CA HIS A 132 1.02 9.51 4.48
C HIS A 132 0.17 10.74 4.77
N MET A 133 0.79 11.86 5.07
CA MET A 133 0.08 13.12 5.24
C MET A 133 0.90 14.26 4.66
N GLY A 134 0.23 15.31 4.23
CA GLY A 134 0.93 16.44 3.63
C GLY A 134 0.03 17.58 3.22
N LEU A 135 0.69 18.59 2.67
CA LEU A 135 0.08 19.76 2.07
C LEU A 135 0.58 19.90 0.62
N GLU A 136 -0.34 20.24 -0.26
CA GLU A 136 -0.06 20.50 -1.66
C GLU A 136 -0.56 21.89 -2.04
N PHE A 137 0.28 22.61 -2.77
CA PHE A 137 0.00 23.93 -3.28
C PHE A 137 0.16 23.90 -4.79
N GLU A 138 -0.85 24.32 -5.50
CA GLU A 138 -0.84 24.44 -6.94
C GLU A 138 -1.23 25.87 -7.35
N VAL A 139 -0.46 26.44 -8.26
CA VAL A 139 -0.75 27.75 -8.85
C VAL A 139 -0.62 27.64 -10.36
N LYS A 140 -1.64 28.16 -11.05
CA LYS A 140 -1.65 28.33 -12.49
C LYS A 140 -2.03 29.76 -12.81
N ALA A 141 -1.14 30.50 -13.47
CA ALA A 141 -1.32 31.89 -13.78
C ALA A 141 -1.21 32.18 -15.28
N ARG A 142 -2.07 33.06 -15.78
CA ARG A 142 -2.06 33.58 -17.16
C ARG A 142 -1.92 35.10 -17.13
N PRO A 143 -0.70 35.61 -16.85
CA PRO A 143 -0.49 37.05 -16.75
C PRO A 143 -0.71 37.80 -18.08
N THR A 144 -0.60 37.08 -19.20
CA THR A 144 -0.89 37.60 -20.52
C THR A 144 -1.57 36.52 -21.38
N LYS A 145 -2.15 36.90 -22.52
CA LYS A 145 -2.85 35.98 -23.44
C LYS A 145 -1.92 34.91 -24.04
N TRP A 146 -0.61 35.16 -24.06
CA TRP A 146 0.39 34.27 -24.67
C TRP A 146 1.26 33.53 -23.66
N MET A 147 1.08 33.79 -22.36
CA MET A 147 1.91 33.18 -21.33
C MET A 147 1.06 32.49 -20.26
N GLU A 148 1.41 31.25 -19.95
CA GLU A 148 0.89 30.48 -18.83
C GLU A 148 2.06 29.99 -17.96
N ILE A 149 1.94 30.18 -16.67
CA ILE A 149 2.90 29.72 -15.66
C ILE A 149 2.18 28.77 -14.73
N SER A 150 2.76 27.59 -14.50
CA SER A 150 2.27 26.63 -13.53
C SER A 150 3.38 26.27 -12.54
N ALA A 151 3.04 26.19 -11.27
CA ALA A 151 3.94 25.75 -10.21
C ALA A 151 3.19 24.86 -9.23
N MET A 152 3.88 23.85 -8.70
CA MET A 152 3.39 22.95 -7.67
C MET A 152 4.44 22.77 -6.60
N LEU A 153 4.00 22.75 -5.33
CA LEU A 153 4.81 22.42 -4.16
C LEU A 153 4.06 21.40 -3.33
N SER A 154 4.70 20.29 -3.04
CA SER A 154 4.18 19.27 -2.12
C SER A 154 5.12 19.11 -0.93
N LEU A 155 4.56 19.13 0.27
CA LEU A 155 5.24 18.91 1.54
C LEU A 155 4.57 17.72 2.21
N GLY A 156 5.33 16.66 2.51
CA GLY A 156 4.76 15.44 3.06
C GLY A 156 5.60 14.81 4.16
N ASP A 157 4.91 14.11 5.06
CA ASP A 157 5.48 13.17 6.03
C ASP A 157 4.93 11.77 5.69
N TRP A 158 5.79 10.93 5.15
CA TRP A 158 5.46 9.56 4.72
C TRP A 158 6.34 8.59 5.47
N LYS A 159 5.71 7.72 6.25
CA LYS A 159 6.45 6.78 7.09
C LYS A 159 5.72 5.45 7.26
N TRP A 160 6.51 4.43 7.55
CA TRP A 160 6.00 3.20 8.11
C TRP A 160 5.57 3.46 9.56
N ASP A 161 4.42 2.95 9.95
CA ASP A 161 3.78 3.20 11.26
C ASP A 161 3.47 1.88 11.98
N SER A 162 4.28 0.85 11.73
CA SER A 162 4.20 -0.42 12.42
C SER A 162 5.24 -0.47 13.52
N ASP A 163 4.85 -0.82 14.75
CA ASP A 163 5.80 -1.03 15.87
C ASP A 163 6.63 -2.29 15.66
N SER A 164 6.00 -3.35 15.19
CA SER A 164 6.66 -4.60 14.82
C SER A 164 5.82 -5.34 13.78
N VAL A 165 6.49 -6.08 12.91
CA VAL A 165 5.83 -6.87 11.88
C VAL A 165 6.32 -8.30 11.96
N VAL A 166 5.39 -9.23 11.95
CA VAL A 166 5.69 -10.66 11.86
C VAL A 166 5.87 -11.03 10.39
N GLY A 167 7.02 -11.62 10.06
CA GLY A 167 7.32 -12.16 8.75
C GLY A 167 7.54 -13.68 8.81
N TYR A 168 7.30 -14.34 7.69
CA TYR A 168 7.62 -15.75 7.50
C TYR A 168 8.75 -15.84 6.49
N ILE A 169 9.84 -16.54 6.89
CA ILE A 169 11.02 -16.75 6.04
C ILE A 169 11.09 -18.24 5.63
N TYR A 170 11.19 -18.44 4.34
CA TYR A 170 11.30 -19.78 3.73
C TYR A 170 12.20 -19.76 2.49
N ASP A 171 12.71 -20.93 2.12
CA ASP A 171 13.52 -21.13 0.91
C ASP A 171 12.64 -21.19 -0.36
N GLU A 172 13.29 -21.34 -1.51
CA GLU A 172 12.66 -21.47 -2.83
C GLU A 172 11.72 -22.68 -2.95
N PHE A 173 11.84 -23.66 -2.05
CA PHE A 173 11.00 -24.86 -1.99
C PHE A 173 9.86 -24.75 -0.96
N GLY A 174 9.72 -23.58 -0.30
CA GLY A 174 8.71 -23.34 0.73
C GLY A 174 9.06 -23.93 2.10
N LYS A 175 10.31 -24.33 2.32
CA LYS A 175 10.77 -24.84 3.62
C LYS A 175 11.15 -23.66 4.52
N ALA A 176 10.62 -23.67 5.75
CA ALA A 176 10.96 -22.65 6.73
C ALA A 176 12.47 -22.63 7.04
N LEU A 177 13.07 -21.44 7.01
CA LEU A 177 14.48 -21.22 7.30
C LEU A 177 14.77 -20.98 8.79
N THR A 178 13.73 -20.76 9.60
CA THR A 178 13.80 -20.68 11.06
C THR A 178 12.97 -21.78 11.68
N ALA A 179 13.22 -22.09 12.96
CA ALA A 179 12.51 -23.19 13.66
C ALA A 179 10.98 -23.02 13.65
N THR A 180 10.49 -21.78 13.65
CA THR A 180 9.05 -21.44 13.58
C THR A 180 8.62 -20.95 12.20
N GLY A 181 9.55 -20.71 11.28
CA GLY A 181 9.30 -19.97 10.04
C GLY A 181 9.06 -18.47 10.25
N GLN A 182 9.00 -18.01 11.50
CA GLN A 182 8.66 -16.61 11.84
C GLN A 182 9.89 -15.79 12.19
N VAL A 183 9.86 -14.53 11.81
CA VAL A 183 10.78 -13.48 12.24
C VAL A 183 9.97 -12.24 12.60
N THR A 184 10.43 -11.53 13.60
CA THR A 184 9.85 -10.25 13.98
C THR A 184 10.84 -9.15 13.60
N THR A 185 10.39 -8.16 12.87
CA THR A 185 11.17 -6.95 12.61
C THR A 185 10.88 -5.93 13.71
N PRO A 186 11.89 -5.26 14.24
CA PRO A 186 11.68 -4.17 15.19
C PRO A 186 11.07 -2.95 14.52
#